data_edbf60eedb69a8f499de44bbe1b32708
#
_entry.id   edbf60eedb69a8f499de44bbe1b32708
#
_cell.length_a   1.000
_cell.length_b   1.000
_cell.length_c   1.000
_cell.angle_alpha   90.00
_cell.angle_beta   90.00
_cell.angle_gamma   90.00
#
_symmetry.space_group_name_H-M   'P 1'
#
loop_
_entity.id
_entity.type
_entity.pdbx_description
1 polymer ?
#
loop_
_entity_poly.entity_id
_entity_poly.type
_entity_poly.pdbx_seq_one_letter_code
_entity_poly.pdbx_strand_id
1 'polypeptide(L)'
;MTTAAAGPHTRGELEGDEALETLRRTGRRRLVLDSVARFRAADGFSHSRALAFQVTLTLFPALIAVVGLAEALGHETFRRVVHETINALAPGAAGDILTEALQQGTTSAAQESGETALTAGFLAAVAAGTGAMAQVERGANRIYGVERDRPFIRKYATALLLALSAGVLGLLSLVL
;
A
#
# COMPACT_ATOMS: atom_id res chain seq x y z
N MET A 1 -19.68 -9.40 29.09
CA MET A 1 -18.31 -9.79 28.70
C MET A 1 -18.46 -10.92 27.68
N THR A 2 -18.50 -10.59 26.40
CA THR A 2 -18.58 -11.56 25.31
C THR A 2 -17.15 -12.03 25.06
N THR A 3 -16.81 -13.23 25.48
CA THR A 3 -15.62 -13.94 25.10
C THR A 3 -15.59 -13.97 23.57
N ALA A 4 -14.72 -13.18 22.95
CA ALA A 4 -14.41 -13.33 21.55
C ALA A 4 -14.04 -14.80 21.36
N ALA A 5 -14.82 -15.52 20.56
CA ALA A 5 -14.53 -16.91 20.25
C ALA A 5 -13.12 -16.93 19.66
N ALA A 6 -12.18 -17.43 20.46
CA ALA A 6 -10.85 -17.72 19.97
C ALA A 6 -11.04 -18.59 18.74
N GLY A 7 -10.61 -18.10 17.59
CA GLY A 7 -10.60 -18.90 16.38
C GLY A 7 -9.90 -20.22 16.68
N PRO A 8 -10.24 -21.31 16.03
CA PRO A 8 -9.59 -22.58 16.25
C PRO A 8 -8.08 -22.32 16.22
N HIS A 9 -7.42 -22.69 17.31
CA HIS A 9 -5.97 -22.60 17.36
C HIS A 9 -5.45 -23.55 16.28
N THR A 10 -5.19 -23.02 15.10
CA THR A 10 -4.50 -23.72 14.03
C THR A 10 -3.02 -23.88 14.42
N ARG A 11 -2.78 -24.52 15.55
CA ARG A 11 -1.46 -25.03 15.91
C ARG A 11 -1.18 -26.38 15.23
N GLY A 12 -2.14 -26.94 14.50
CA GLY A 12 -1.89 -27.94 13.48
C GLY A 12 -1.79 -27.18 12.16
N GLU A 13 -0.62 -27.14 11.59
CA GLU A 13 -0.42 -26.67 10.23
C GLU A 13 -1.31 -27.53 9.34
N LEU A 14 -2.45 -26.95 8.91
CA LEU A 14 -3.25 -27.58 7.87
C LEU A 14 -2.38 -27.56 6.62
N GLU A 15 -2.00 -28.70 6.12
CA GLU A 15 -1.39 -28.80 4.80
C GLU A 15 -2.33 -28.16 3.77
N GLY A 16 -1.78 -27.54 2.72
CA GLY A 16 -2.57 -26.76 1.77
C GLY A 16 -3.79 -27.47 1.21
N ASP A 17 -3.71 -28.79 1.04
CA ASP A 17 -4.79 -29.65 0.56
C ASP A 17 -5.91 -29.80 1.58
N GLU A 18 -5.60 -29.92 2.88
CA GLU A 18 -6.57 -29.98 3.97
C GLU A 18 -7.31 -28.64 4.15
N ALA A 19 -6.60 -27.52 3.96
CA ALA A 19 -7.19 -26.19 3.99
C ALA A 19 -8.21 -26.02 2.85
N LEU A 20 -7.89 -26.46 1.64
CA LEU A 20 -8.79 -26.43 0.50
C LEU A 20 -10.02 -27.32 0.70
N GLU A 21 -9.85 -28.51 1.25
CA GLU A 21 -10.97 -29.40 1.54
C GLU A 21 -11.88 -28.83 2.61
N THR A 22 -11.32 -28.24 3.66
CA THR A 22 -12.09 -27.56 4.72
C THR A 22 -12.85 -26.38 4.16
N LEU A 23 -12.26 -25.57 3.27
CA LEU A 23 -12.93 -24.47 2.58
C LEU A 23 -14.09 -24.96 1.70
N ARG A 24 -13.92 -26.08 0.99
CA ARG A 24 -14.97 -26.67 0.15
C ARG A 24 -16.13 -27.24 0.95
N ARG A 25 -15.85 -27.83 2.11
CA ARG A 25 -16.85 -28.38 3.02
C ARG A 25 -17.62 -27.28 3.78
N THR A 26 -16.98 -26.15 4.04
CA THR A 26 -17.60 -24.99 4.68
C THR A 26 -18.39 -24.21 3.62
N GLY A 27 -19.70 -24.21 3.67
CA GLY A 27 -20.54 -23.52 2.66
C GLY A 27 -20.17 -22.03 2.51
N ARG A 28 -20.21 -21.49 1.29
CA ARG A 28 -19.80 -20.10 0.94
C ARG A 28 -20.43 -19.04 1.85
N ARG A 29 -21.72 -19.21 2.21
CA ARG A 29 -22.41 -18.29 3.11
C ARG A 29 -21.78 -18.25 4.50
N ARG A 30 -21.39 -19.39 5.03
CA ARG A 30 -20.74 -19.50 6.34
C ARG A 30 -19.34 -18.90 6.30
N LEU A 31 -18.57 -19.14 5.25
CA LEU A 31 -17.26 -18.52 5.05
C LEU A 31 -17.34 -16.99 5.06
N VAL A 32 -18.30 -16.42 4.33
CA VAL A 32 -18.49 -14.96 4.30
C VAL A 32 -18.86 -14.41 5.68
N LEU A 33 -19.81 -15.04 6.37
CA LEU A 33 -20.24 -14.60 7.70
C LEU A 33 -19.09 -14.69 8.72
N ASP A 34 -18.35 -15.79 8.70
CA ASP A 34 -17.20 -15.99 9.61
C ASP A 34 -16.08 -15.00 9.28
N SER A 35 -15.82 -14.71 7.99
CA SER A 35 -14.85 -13.71 7.56
C SER A 35 -15.22 -12.30 8.03
N VAL A 36 -16.50 -11.91 7.89
CA VAL A 36 -16.98 -10.62 8.37
C VAL A 36 -16.91 -10.54 9.91
N ALA A 37 -17.29 -11.61 10.60
CA ALA A 37 -17.22 -11.66 12.06
C ALA A 37 -15.76 -11.52 12.55
N ARG A 38 -14.82 -12.24 11.94
CA ARG A 38 -13.39 -12.13 12.25
C ARG A 38 -12.83 -10.75 11.93
N PHE A 39 -13.18 -10.19 10.76
CA PHE A 39 -12.78 -8.84 10.38
C PHE A 39 -13.24 -7.79 11.40
N ARG A 40 -14.48 -7.89 11.88
CA ARG A 40 -15.02 -7.02 12.94
C ARG A 40 -14.31 -7.24 14.28
N ALA A 41 -14.08 -8.50 14.67
CA ALA A 41 -13.40 -8.84 15.91
C ALA A 41 -11.95 -8.37 15.94
N ALA A 42 -11.29 -8.33 14.78
CA ALA A 42 -9.93 -7.82 14.59
C ALA A 42 -9.86 -6.29 14.41
N ASP A 43 -10.97 -5.56 14.64
CA ASP A 43 -11.06 -4.09 14.43
C ASP A 43 -10.68 -3.66 12.99
N GLY A 44 -11.06 -4.49 12.01
CA GLY A 44 -10.69 -4.34 10.61
C GLY A 44 -11.09 -3.00 10.00
N PHE A 45 -12.22 -2.42 10.41
CA PHE A 45 -12.67 -1.11 9.91
C PHE A 45 -11.73 0.02 10.34
N SER A 46 -11.20 0.02 11.57
CA SER A 46 -10.24 1.02 12.02
C SER A 46 -8.91 0.86 11.28
N HIS A 47 -8.46 -0.37 11.10
CA HIS A 47 -7.24 -0.65 10.34
C HIS A 47 -7.39 -0.27 8.86
N SER A 48 -8.54 -0.52 8.24
CA SER A 48 -8.81 -0.11 6.86
C SER A 48 -8.81 1.41 6.69
N ARG A 49 -9.39 2.15 7.63
CA ARG A 49 -9.35 3.64 7.62
C ARG A 49 -7.92 4.16 7.79
N ALA A 50 -7.17 3.60 8.73
CA ALA A 50 -5.77 3.98 8.95
C ALA A 50 -4.92 3.69 7.70
N LEU A 51 -5.13 2.55 7.05
CA LEU A 51 -4.44 2.19 5.82
C LEU A 51 -4.83 3.12 4.67
N ALA A 52 -6.13 3.41 4.49
CA ALA A 52 -6.61 4.33 3.46
C ALA A 52 -6.00 5.71 3.62
N PHE A 53 -5.96 6.24 4.84
CA PHE A 53 -5.30 7.52 5.14
C PHE A 53 -3.80 7.48 4.80
N GLN A 54 -3.10 6.41 5.19
CA GLN A 54 -1.68 6.26 4.91
C GLN A 54 -1.39 6.15 3.42
N VAL A 55 -2.22 5.40 2.68
CA VAL A 55 -2.11 5.29 1.21
C VAL A 55 -2.33 6.65 0.55
N THR A 56 -3.33 7.42 1.01
CA THR A 56 -3.58 8.78 0.49
C THR A 56 -2.37 9.70 0.74
N LEU A 57 -1.78 9.65 1.94
CA LEU A 57 -0.56 10.42 2.24
C LEU A 57 0.64 9.99 1.39
N THR A 58 0.72 8.72 1.02
CA THR A 58 1.81 8.19 0.19
C THR A 58 1.63 8.56 -1.28
N LEU A 59 0.40 8.74 -1.74
CA LEU A 59 0.07 8.95 -3.14
C LEU A 59 0.77 10.19 -3.72
N PHE A 60 0.70 11.33 -3.03
CA PHE A 60 1.31 12.57 -3.53
C PHE A 60 2.83 12.49 -3.68
N PRO A 61 3.62 12.10 -2.65
CA PRO A 61 5.07 11.93 -2.82
C PRO A 61 5.43 10.88 -3.87
N ALA A 62 4.65 9.79 -3.96
CA ALA A 62 4.90 8.76 -4.95
C ALA A 62 4.69 9.27 -6.37
N LEU A 63 3.64 10.04 -6.62
CA LEU A 63 3.39 10.66 -7.92
C LEU A 63 4.49 11.67 -8.28
N ILE A 64 4.91 12.52 -7.35
CA ILE A 64 6.02 13.46 -7.56
C ILE A 64 7.30 12.70 -7.93
N ALA A 65 7.61 11.61 -7.22
CA ALA A 65 8.77 10.78 -7.51
C ALA A 65 8.69 10.13 -8.90
N VAL A 66 7.52 9.60 -9.29
CA VAL A 66 7.30 8.96 -10.59
C VAL A 66 7.39 9.97 -11.72
N VAL A 67 6.77 11.14 -11.59
CA VAL A 67 6.84 12.22 -12.58
C VAL A 67 8.27 12.76 -12.67
N GLY A 68 8.93 13.02 -11.54
CA GLY A 68 10.32 13.45 -11.52
C GLY A 68 11.27 12.43 -12.16
N LEU A 69 11.01 11.13 -11.96
CA LEU A 69 11.78 10.07 -12.62
C LEU A 69 11.53 10.06 -14.14
N ALA A 70 10.26 10.28 -14.57
CA ALA A 70 9.91 10.36 -15.98
C ALA A 70 10.63 11.52 -16.69
N GLU A 71 10.71 12.68 -16.03
CA GLU A 71 11.46 13.83 -16.53
C GLU A 71 12.97 13.55 -16.59
N ALA A 72 13.54 12.97 -15.53
CA ALA A 72 14.96 12.65 -15.45
C ALA A 72 15.41 11.63 -16.49
N LEU A 73 14.57 10.66 -16.83
CA LEU A 73 14.85 9.65 -17.86
C LEU A 73 14.71 10.21 -19.28
N GLY A 74 13.99 11.32 -19.47
CA GLY A 74 13.78 11.94 -20.78
C GLY A 74 13.05 11.07 -21.81
N HIS A 75 12.41 9.98 -21.37
CA HIS A 75 11.69 9.07 -22.25
C HIS A 75 10.24 9.49 -22.45
N GLU A 76 9.91 10.04 -23.62
CA GLU A 76 8.58 10.49 -23.99
C GLU A 76 7.50 9.41 -23.80
N THR A 77 7.83 8.16 -24.11
CA THR A 77 6.89 7.04 -23.92
C THR A 77 6.54 6.84 -22.46
N PHE A 78 7.53 6.89 -21.57
CA PHE A 78 7.31 6.73 -20.13
C PHE A 78 6.48 7.90 -19.56
N ARG A 79 6.80 9.14 -19.94
CA ARG A 79 6.00 10.32 -19.57
C ARG A 79 4.55 10.19 -19.98
N ARG A 80 4.30 9.75 -21.22
CA ARG A 80 2.95 9.53 -21.73
C ARG A 80 2.18 8.51 -20.91
N VAL A 81 2.79 7.34 -20.65
CA VAL A 81 2.17 6.27 -19.84
C VAL A 81 1.83 6.77 -18.43
N VAL A 82 2.71 7.53 -17.79
CA VAL A 82 2.46 8.11 -16.47
C VAL A 82 1.26 9.05 -16.51
N HIS A 83 1.20 9.97 -17.48
CA HIS A 83 0.06 10.89 -17.63
C HIS A 83 -1.25 10.16 -17.95
N GLU A 84 -1.23 9.20 -18.84
CA GLU A 84 -2.41 8.37 -19.17
C GLU A 84 -2.90 7.59 -17.96
N THR A 85 -2.00 7.04 -17.15
CA THR A 85 -2.32 6.32 -15.91
C THR A 85 -2.96 7.25 -14.88
N ILE A 86 -2.41 8.44 -14.68
CA ILE A 86 -3.00 9.44 -13.76
C ILE A 86 -4.41 9.82 -14.21
N ASN A 87 -4.61 10.11 -15.49
CA ASN A 87 -5.92 10.45 -16.03
C ASN A 87 -6.93 9.31 -15.95
N ALA A 88 -6.48 8.07 -16.09
CA ALA A 88 -7.32 6.87 -15.97
C ALA A 88 -7.75 6.61 -14.51
N LEU A 89 -6.85 6.85 -13.55
CA LEU A 89 -7.11 6.62 -12.12
C LEU A 89 -7.95 7.72 -11.48
N ALA A 90 -7.83 8.96 -11.99
CA ALA A 90 -8.51 10.14 -11.45
C ALA A 90 -9.17 10.94 -12.59
N PRO A 91 -10.25 10.45 -13.22
CA PRO A 91 -10.90 11.16 -14.29
C PRO A 91 -11.65 12.41 -13.80
N GLY A 92 -11.68 13.46 -14.63
CA GLY A 92 -12.39 14.72 -14.37
C GLY A 92 -11.66 15.64 -13.38
N ALA A 93 -12.41 16.46 -12.64
CA ALA A 93 -11.86 17.50 -11.76
C ALA A 93 -10.80 16.99 -10.76
N ALA A 94 -10.87 15.74 -10.32
CA ALA A 94 -9.86 15.15 -9.44
C ALA A 94 -8.53 14.97 -10.17
N GLY A 95 -8.56 14.56 -11.44
CA GLY A 95 -7.36 14.45 -12.27
C GLY A 95 -6.75 15.82 -12.58
N ASP A 96 -7.58 16.83 -12.83
CA ASP A 96 -7.12 18.20 -13.09
C ASP A 96 -6.39 18.76 -11.86
N ILE A 97 -6.99 18.63 -10.67
CA ILE A 97 -6.37 19.05 -9.40
C ILE A 97 -5.05 18.30 -9.16
N LEU A 98 -5.03 16.99 -9.41
CA LEU A 98 -3.84 16.17 -9.23
C LEU A 98 -2.72 16.58 -10.19
N THR A 99 -3.08 16.80 -11.47
CA THR A 99 -2.14 17.25 -12.49
C THR A 99 -1.58 18.64 -12.17
N GLU A 100 -2.44 19.57 -11.72
CA GLU A 100 -2.01 20.90 -11.31
C GLU A 100 -1.10 20.86 -10.07
N ALA A 101 -1.44 20.05 -9.06
CA ALA A 101 -0.60 19.85 -7.88
C ALA A 101 0.77 19.25 -8.23
N LEU A 102 0.81 18.32 -9.19
CA LEU A 102 2.06 17.75 -9.69
C LEU A 102 2.89 18.80 -10.46
N GLN A 103 2.26 19.59 -11.33
CA GLN A 103 2.94 20.67 -12.06
C GLN A 103 3.49 21.72 -11.10
N GLN A 104 2.73 22.14 -10.09
CA GLN A 104 3.22 23.05 -9.06
C GLN A 104 4.38 22.45 -8.28
N GLY A 105 4.29 21.18 -7.90
CA GLY A 105 5.37 20.45 -7.22
C GLY A 105 6.64 20.39 -8.05
N THR A 106 6.53 20.07 -9.34
CA THR A 106 7.68 20.00 -10.26
C THR A 106 8.24 21.38 -10.61
N THR A 107 7.41 22.41 -10.74
CA THR A 107 7.86 23.79 -11.01
C THR A 107 8.57 24.40 -9.81
N SER A 108 8.07 24.21 -8.61
CA SER A 108 8.75 24.63 -7.38
C SER A 108 10.08 23.90 -7.19
N ALA A 109 10.11 22.64 -7.56
CA ALA A 109 11.29 21.79 -7.56
C ALA A 109 12.32 22.19 -8.62
N ALA A 110 11.91 22.61 -9.79
CA ALA A 110 12.79 23.07 -10.86
C ALA A 110 13.48 24.42 -10.54
N GLN A 111 12.85 25.25 -9.70
CA GLN A 111 13.45 26.50 -9.23
C GLN A 111 14.52 26.30 -8.16
N GLU A 112 14.49 25.19 -7.41
CA GLU A 112 15.46 24.84 -6.36
C GLU A 112 16.41 23.71 -6.80
N SER A 113 17.02 23.73 -7.98
CA SER A 113 17.88 22.67 -8.50
C SER A 113 17.16 21.32 -8.59
N GLY A 114 16.71 20.91 -9.78
CA GLY A 114 15.86 19.74 -10.00
C GLY A 114 16.27 18.41 -9.32
N GLU A 115 17.56 18.26 -9.01
CA GLU A 115 18.08 17.13 -8.22
C GLU A 115 17.60 17.11 -6.76
N THR A 116 17.48 18.28 -6.12
CA THR A 116 17.09 18.38 -4.71
C THR A 116 15.64 17.98 -4.52
N ALA A 117 14.79 18.38 -5.44
CA ALA A 117 13.37 18.07 -5.37
C ALA A 117 13.07 16.61 -5.70
N LEU A 118 13.76 16.05 -6.69
CA LEU A 118 13.67 14.62 -6.99
C LEU A 118 14.07 13.79 -5.78
N THR A 119 15.19 14.17 -5.13
CA THR A 119 15.70 13.50 -3.94
C THR A 119 14.73 13.63 -2.76
N ALA A 120 14.21 14.83 -2.51
CA ALA A 120 13.24 15.07 -1.45
C ALA A 120 11.93 14.31 -1.69
N GLY A 121 11.40 14.33 -2.93
CA GLY A 121 10.22 13.57 -3.32
C GLY A 121 10.41 12.07 -3.17
N PHE A 122 11.55 11.54 -3.59
CA PHE A 122 11.88 10.14 -3.44
C PHE A 122 11.98 9.73 -1.96
N LEU A 123 12.70 10.49 -1.14
CA LEU A 123 12.81 10.22 0.30
C LEU A 123 11.45 10.27 0.99
N ALA A 124 10.62 11.26 0.65
CA ALA A 124 9.26 11.37 1.16
C ALA A 124 8.38 10.17 0.73
N ALA A 125 8.48 9.74 -0.53
CA ALA A 125 7.76 8.57 -1.03
C ALA A 125 8.18 7.28 -0.31
N VAL A 126 9.49 7.09 -0.10
CA VAL A 126 10.03 5.92 0.62
C VAL A 126 9.57 5.94 2.09
N ALA A 127 9.64 7.09 2.76
CA ALA A 127 9.19 7.21 4.15
C ALA A 127 7.69 6.94 4.30
N ALA A 128 6.87 7.54 3.43
CA ALA A 128 5.42 7.36 3.43
C ALA A 128 5.03 5.92 3.05
N GLY A 129 5.67 5.34 2.04
CA GLY A 129 5.46 3.94 1.62
C GLY A 129 5.85 2.94 2.71
N THR A 130 6.95 3.20 3.43
CA THR A 130 7.33 2.41 4.60
C THR A 130 6.27 2.46 5.69
N GLY A 131 5.69 3.63 5.96
CA GLY A 131 4.58 3.80 6.88
C GLY A 131 3.33 3.01 6.45
N ALA A 132 2.99 3.03 5.16
CA ALA A 132 1.88 2.27 4.61
C ALA A 132 2.09 0.76 4.77
N MET A 133 3.28 0.24 4.45
CA MET A 133 3.60 -1.19 4.62
C MET A 133 3.63 -1.62 6.09
N ALA A 134 4.09 -0.77 7.00
CA ALA A 134 4.00 -1.01 8.44
C ALA A 134 2.54 -1.09 8.93
N GLN A 135 1.61 -0.36 8.31
CA GLN A 135 0.17 -0.47 8.62
C GLN A 135 -0.43 -1.77 8.07
N VAL A 136 -0.03 -2.20 6.86
CA VAL A 136 -0.44 -3.50 6.31
C VAL A 136 0.02 -4.63 7.24
N GLU A 137 1.28 -4.62 7.67
CA GLU A 137 1.82 -5.61 8.61
C GLU A 137 1.02 -5.62 9.93
N ARG A 138 0.71 -4.44 10.47
CA ARG A 138 -0.08 -4.32 11.71
C ARG A 138 -1.49 -4.89 11.55
N GLY A 139 -2.15 -4.60 10.44
CA GLY A 139 -3.45 -5.17 10.11
C GLY A 139 -3.41 -6.68 9.95
N ALA A 140 -2.42 -7.20 9.24
CA ALA A 140 -2.21 -8.63 9.07
C ALA A 140 -1.96 -9.33 10.42
N ASN A 141 -1.04 -8.81 11.24
CA ASN A 141 -0.76 -9.36 12.57
C ASN A 141 -2.03 -9.46 13.43
N ARG A 142 -2.91 -8.45 13.34
CA ARG A 142 -4.17 -8.44 14.08
C ARG A 142 -5.14 -9.52 13.59
N ILE A 143 -5.25 -9.70 12.27
CA ILE A 143 -6.11 -10.73 11.67
C ILE A 143 -5.61 -12.14 12.00
N TYR A 144 -4.30 -12.34 11.98
CA TYR A 144 -3.68 -13.64 12.27
C TYR A 144 -3.49 -13.90 13.77
N GLY A 145 -3.92 -12.99 14.66
CA GLY A 145 -3.83 -13.16 16.10
C GLY A 145 -2.39 -13.18 16.63
N VAL A 146 -1.47 -12.50 15.97
CA VAL A 146 -0.08 -12.37 16.41
C VAL A 146 -0.04 -11.44 17.64
N GLU A 147 0.20 -12.01 18.83
CA GLU A 147 0.20 -11.25 20.09
C GLU A 147 1.41 -10.34 20.25
N ARG A 148 2.56 -10.72 19.70
CA ARG A 148 3.80 -9.95 19.76
C ARG A 148 4.19 -9.46 18.38
N ASP A 149 4.17 -8.14 18.22
CA ASP A 149 4.72 -7.46 17.05
C ASP A 149 6.25 -7.57 17.04
N ARG A 150 6.84 -7.48 15.87
CA ARG A 150 8.31 -7.48 15.73
C ARG A 150 8.93 -6.28 16.44
N PRO A 151 10.19 -6.38 16.91
CA PRO A 151 10.92 -5.23 17.43
C PRO A 151 10.91 -4.09 16.40
N PHE A 152 10.81 -2.85 16.88
CA PHE A 152 10.66 -1.64 16.08
C PHE A 152 11.58 -1.61 14.83
N ILE A 153 12.87 -1.85 15.03
CA ILE A 153 13.87 -1.83 13.94
C ILE A 153 13.57 -2.87 12.87
N ARG A 154 13.28 -4.12 13.26
CA ARG A 154 12.94 -5.18 12.30
C ARG A 154 11.65 -4.91 11.56
N LYS A 155 10.66 -4.36 12.24
CA LYS A 155 9.37 -3.99 11.65
C LYS A 155 9.57 -2.99 10.53
N TYR A 156 10.21 -1.87 10.82
CA TYR A 156 10.41 -0.82 9.82
C TYR A 156 11.41 -1.22 8.72
N ALA A 157 12.40 -2.04 9.02
CA ALA A 157 13.28 -2.61 8.00
C ALA A 157 12.50 -3.52 7.02
N THR A 158 11.63 -4.38 7.53
CA THR A 158 10.77 -5.23 6.68
C THR A 158 9.79 -4.37 5.88
N ALA A 159 9.16 -3.37 6.51
CA ALA A 159 8.25 -2.46 5.84
C ALA A 159 8.94 -1.65 4.72
N LEU A 160 10.17 -1.21 4.95
CA LEU A 160 11.00 -0.54 3.95
C LEU A 160 11.29 -1.45 2.75
N LEU A 161 11.73 -2.69 3.00
CA LEU A 161 11.99 -3.67 1.94
C LEU A 161 10.73 -3.95 1.12
N LEU A 162 9.58 -4.11 1.78
CA LEU A 162 8.29 -4.30 1.11
C LEU A 162 7.88 -3.06 0.30
N ALA A 163 8.07 -1.86 0.84
CA ALA A 163 7.78 -0.62 0.12
C ALA A 163 8.65 -0.46 -1.12
N LEU A 164 9.95 -0.71 -1.01
CA LEU A 164 10.88 -0.65 -2.15
C LEU A 164 10.55 -1.71 -3.20
N SER A 165 10.28 -2.96 -2.79
CA SER A 165 9.91 -4.01 -3.74
C SER A 165 8.58 -3.72 -4.44
N ALA A 166 7.58 -3.22 -3.73
CA ALA A 166 6.31 -2.80 -4.32
C ALA A 166 6.49 -1.62 -5.29
N GLY A 167 7.34 -0.66 -4.93
CA GLY A 167 7.68 0.47 -5.80
C GLY A 167 8.37 0.04 -7.09
N VAL A 168 9.36 -0.85 -6.99
CA VAL A 168 10.06 -1.40 -8.16
C VAL A 168 9.10 -2.19 -9.06
N LEU A 169 8.27 -3.07 -8.47
CA LEU A 169 7.28 -3.82 -9.23
C LEU A 169 6.24 -2.92 -9.90
N GLY A 170 5.81 -1.86 -9.20
CA GLY A 170 4.91 -0.85 -9.77
C GLY A 170 5.54 -0.11 -10.96
N LEU A 171 6.79 0.31 -10.84
CA LEU A 171 7.52 0.95 -11.96
C LEU A 171 7.72 -0.02 -13.13
N LEU A 172 8.08 -1.27 -12.87
CA LEU A 172 8.20 -2.28 -13.93
C LEU A 172 6.87 -2.52 -14.65
N SER A 173 5.76 -2.53 -13.90
CA SER A 173 4.41 -2.67 -14.48
C SER A 173 3.99 -1.48 -15.35
N LEU A 174 4.58 -0.30 -15.14
CA LEU A 174 4.33 0.87 -16.00
C LEU A 174 5.15 0.83 -17.30
N VAL A 175 6.26 0.09 -17.32
CA VAL A 175 7.17 0.02 -18.47
C VAL A 175 6.84 -1.16 -19.39
N LEU A 176 6.24 -2.22 -18.87
CA LEU A 176 5.83 -3.43 -19.60
C LEU A 176 4.44 -3.30 -20.21
#